data_8371831155ba752bde1a8f673e7e50af
#
_entry.id   8371831155ba752bde1a8f673e7e50af
#
_cell.length_a   1.000
_cell.length_b   1.000
_cell.length_c   1.000
_cell.angle_alpha   90.00
_cell.angle_beta   90.00
_cell.angle_gamma   90.00
#
_symmetry.space_group_name_H-M   'P 1'
#
loop_
_entity.id
_entity.type
_entity.pdbx_description
1 polymer ?
#
loop_
_entity_poly.entity_id
_entity_poly.type
_entity_poly.pdbx_seq_one_letter_code
_entity_poly.pdbx_strand_id
1 'polypeptide(L)'
;LTFFEGEVIVVDKPEMVADAAAYLRQHTVLGVDTEARPSFKRGVHYPTALVQISTLERCYLFRLTHVGMPVEIAQIFANPDICKVGLAFKDDINGLRRRRDFVPANCIDLQSMVCRYGIMEMGLQKIFAIIFGKKISKAQQLTNWENSYLTPEQARYASTDAWATLSI
;
A
#
# COMPACT_ATOMS: atom_id res chain seq x y z
N LEU A 1 -5.23 12.01 16.17
CA LEU A 1 -4.80 11.29 14.96
C LEU A 1 -3.52 10.52 15.21
N THR A 2 -3.43 9.34 14.62
CA THR A 2 -2.25 8.46 14.71
C THR A 2 -1.59 8.38 13.34
N PHE A 3 -0.26 8.42 13.30
CA PHE A 3 0.53 8.32 12.09
C PHE A 3 1.64 7.28 12.26
N PHE A 4 2.09 6.73 11.15
CA PHE A 4 3.29 5.91 11.14
C PHE A 4 4.50 6.76 11.55
N GLU A 5 5.27 6.28 12.53
CA GLU A 5 6.44 6.99 13.07
C GLU A 5 7.77 6.39 12.57
N GLY A 6 7.72 5.36 11.75
CA GLY A 6 8.91 4.73 11.19
C GLY A 6 9.52 5.51 10.04
N GLU A 7 10.52 4.93 9.43
CA GLU A 7 11.22 5.51 8.28
C GLU A 7 10.36 5.38 7.02
N VAL A 8 10.23 6.47 6.26
CA VAL A 8 9.49 6.51 4.99
C VAL A 8 10.47 6.83 3.88
N ILE A 9 10.55 5.95 2.87
CA ILE A 9 11.44 6.12 1.72
C ILE A 9 10.60 6.19 0.46
N VAL A 10 10.67 7.32 -0.25
CA VAL A 10 10.03 7.49 -1.56
C VAL A 10 10.96 6.95 -2.64
N VAL A 11 10.50 5.97 -3.40
CA VAL A 11 11.24 5.38 -4.50
C VAL A 11 10.71 5.99 -5.80
N ASP A 12 11.43 6.97 -6.32
CA ASP A 12 11.08 7.71 -7.53
C ASP A 12 12.15 7.60 -8.62
N LYS A 13 13.19 6.81 -8.40
CA LYS A 13 14.29 6.58 -9.34
C LYS A 13 14.58 5.08 -9.45
N PRO A 14 14.84 4.57 -10.67
CA PRO A 14 15.08 3.13 -10.88
C PRO A 14 16.22 2.55 -10.04
N GLU A 15 17.27 3.31 -9.79
CA GLU A 15 18.43 2.87 -9.01
C GLU A 15 18.12 2.63 -7.53
N MET A 16 16.98 3.12 -7.02
CA MET A 16 16.55 2.90 -5.64
C MET A 16 15.82 1.56 -5.44
N VAL A 17 15.39 0.92 -6.52
CA VAL A 17 14.50 -0.25 -6.46
C VAL A 17 15.20 -1.47 -5.86
N ALA A 18 16.45 -1.71 -6.26
CA ALA A 18 17.18 -2.91 -5.82
C ALA A 18 17.34 -2.98 -4.29
N ASP A 19 17.74 -1.88 -3.67
CA ASP A 19 17.91 -1.81 -2.21
C ASP A 19 16.58 -1.95 -1.49
N ALA A 20 15.53 -1.31 -1.99
CA ALA A 20 14.20 -1.42 -1.42
C ALA A 20 13.70 -2.86 -1.47
N ALA A 21 13.82 -3.52 -2.61
CA ALA A 21 13.40 -4.91 -2.78
C ALA A 21 14.21 -5.86 -1.88
N ALA A 22 15.51 -5.63 -1.77
CA ALA A 22 16.38 -6.44 -0.91
C ALA A 22 15.95 -6.36 0.56
N TYR A 23 15.64 -5.15 1.04
CA TYR A 23 15.12 -4.97 2.40
C TYR A 23 13.79 -5.69 2.59
N LEU A 24 12.85 -5.50 1.68
CA LEU A 24 11.50 -6.08 1.80
C LEU A 24 11.52 -7.61 1.77
N ARG A 25 12.39 -8.20 0.95
CA ARG A 25 12.49 -9.68 0.85
C ARG A 25 12.99 -10.36 2.12
N GLN A 26 13.59 -9.62 3.05
CA GLN A 26 14.03 -10.16 4.34
C GLN A 26 12.88 -10.37 5.33
N HIS A 27 11.68 -9.94 5.00
CA HIS A 27 10.53 -9.97 5.88
C HIS A 27 9.50 -10.99 5.40
N THR A 28 8.81 -11.62 6.33
CA THR A 28 7.81 -12.65 6.02
C THR A 28 6.40 -12.09 5.91
N VAL A 29 6.15 -10.89 6.43
CA VAL A 29 4.85 -10.23 6.37
C VAL A 29 5.04 -8.76 6.02
N LEU A 30 4.28 -8.29 5.04
CA LEU A 30 4.31 -6.90 4.58
C LEU A 30 2.89 -6.34 4.51
N GLY A 31 2.71 -5.10 4.95
CA GLY A 31 1.47 -4.35 4.76
C GLY A 31 1.52 -3.61 3.43
N VAL A 32 0.41 -3.63 2.69
CA VAL A 32 0.35 -3.06 1.34
C VAL A 32 -0.90 -2.20 1.19
N ASP A 33 -0.72 -1.07 0.51
CA ASP A 33 -1.82 -0.25 0.01
C ASP A 33 -1.41 0.34 -1.33
N THR A 34 -2.36 0.90 -2.05
CA THR A 34 -2.09 1.57 -3.31
C THR A 34 -2.87 2.88 -3.38
N GLU A 35 -2.38 3.79 -4.23
CA GLU A 35 -3.06 5.06 -4.50
C GLU A 35 -3.08 5.30 -6.00
N ALA A 36 -4.17 5.93 -6.46
CA ALA A 36 -4.31 6.37 -7.82
C ALA A 36 -4.87 7.80 -7.84
N ARG A 37 -4.55 8.54 -8.90
CA ARG A 37 -5.16 9.84 -9.11
C ARG A 37 -6.68 9.69 -9.13
N PRO A 38 -7.43 10.46 -8.31
CA PRO A 38 -8.89 10.35 -8.29
C PRO A 38 -9.48 10.87 -9.60
N SER A 39 -10.55 10.21 -10.05
CA SER A 39 -11.34 10.66 -11.19
C SER A 39 -12.67 11.19 -10.70
N PHE A 40 -13.01 12.40 -11.13
CA PHE A 40 -14.29 13.03 -10.84
C PHE A 40 -15.23 12.97 -12.05
N LYS A 41 -14.82 12.26 -13.11
CA LYS A 41 -15.61 12.03 -14.33
C LYS A 41 -16.03 10.57 -14.41
N ARG A 42 -17.31 10.33 -14.71
CA ARG A 42 -17.84 8.99 -14.90
C ARG A 42 -17.11 8.26 -16.03
N GLY A 43 -16.71 7.01 -15.80
CA GLY A 43 -16.05 6.18 -16.79
C GLY A 43 -14.57 6.48 -17.00
N VAL A 44 -14.00 7.46 -16.31
CA VAL A 44 -12.57 7.78 -16.36
C VAL A 44 -11.88 7.19 -15.15
N HIS A 45 -10.89 6.32 -15.38
CA HIS A 45 -10.09 5.69 -14.34
C HIS A 45 -8.61 5.91 -14.65
N TYR A 46 -7.84 6.31 -13.64
CA TYR A 46 -6.40 6.46 -13.78
C TYR A 46 -5.67 5.21 -13.26
N PRO A 47 -4.55 4.83 -13.87
CA PRO A 47 -3.78 3.68 -13.41
C PRO A 47 -3.22 3.92 -12.01
N THR A 48 -2.89 2.83 -11.31
CA THR A 48 -2.26 2.90 -9.99
C THR A 48 -0.97 3.73 -10.08
N ALA A 49 -0.86 4.76 -9.26
CA ALA A 49 0.26 5.70 -9.28
C ALA A 49 1.29 5.40 -8.19
N LEU A 50 0.87 4.80 -7.09
CA LEU A 50 1.70 4.54 -5.92
C LEU A 50 1.38 3.16 -5.36
N VAL A 51 2.41 2.40 -4.98
CA VAL A 51 2.24 1.24 -4.10
C VAL A 51 3.07 1.45 -2.84
N GLN A 52 2.40 1.34 -1.70
CA GLN A 52 3.04 1.43 -0.39
C GLN A 52 3.28 0.02 0.13
N ILE A 53 4.51 -0.29 0.50
CA ILE A 53 4.87 -1.58 1.09
C ILE A 53 5.61 -1.33 2.39
N SER A 54 5.04 -1.78 3.50
CA SER A 54 5.52 -1.45 4.84
C SER A 54 5.87 -2.67 5.66
N THR A 55 6.97 -2.55 6.41
CA THR A 55 7.21 -3.33 7.63
C THR A 55 6.74 -2.50 8.81
N LEU A 56 6.87 -3.00 10.05
CA LEU A 56 6.52 -2.22 11.23
C LEU A 56 7.45 -1.02 11.44
N GLU A 57 8.63 -1.03 10.85
CA GLU A 57 9.68 -0.02 11.07
C GLU A 57 9.95 0.89 9.88
N ARG A 58 9.63 0.44 8.66
CA ARG A 58 9.97 1.17 7.43
C ARG A 58 8.92 0.94 6.37
N CYS A 59 8.54 2.02 5.68
CA CYS A 59 7.63 1.97 4.55
C CYS A 59 8.28 2.53 3.29
N TYR A 60 8.18 1.78 2.20
CA TYR A 60 8.60 2.23 0.87
C TYR A 60 7.38 2.67 0.08
N LEU A 61 7.50 3.83 -0.55
CA LEU A 61 6.49 4.41 -1.42
C LEU A 61 7.04 4.37 -2.86
N PHE A 62 6.63 3.36 -3.63
CA PHE A 62 7.08 3.21 -5.02
C PHE A 62 6.17 4.05 -5.93
N ARG A 63 6.74 5.10 -6.51
CA ARG A 63 6.00 5.97 -7.45
C ARG A 63 5.99 5.33 -8.84
N LEU A 64 4.92 4.62 -9.16
CA LEU A 64 4.83 3.84 -10.40
C LEU A 64 4.78 4.72 -11.65
N THR A 65 4.42 5.99 -11.50
CA THR A 65 4.53 6.98 -12.58
C THR A 65 5.98 7.32 -12.94
N HIS A 66 6.92 7.02 -12.05
CA HIS A 66 8.36 7.33 -12.22
C HIS A 66 9.20 6.08 -12.50
N VAL A 67 8.91 4.98 -11.82
CA VAL A 67 9.73 3.77 -11.92
C VAL A 67 9.01 2.61 -12.62
N GLY A 68 7.76 2.82 -13.02
CA GLY A 68 6.91 1.73 -13.50
C GLY A 68 6.62 0.73 -12.38
N MET A 69 6.15 -0.46 -12.74
CA MET A 69 6.03 -1.57 -11.79
C MET A 69 7.30 -2.41 -11.88
N PRO A 70 8.24 -2.31 -10.92
CA PRO A 70 9.51 -3.05 -11.02
C PRO A 70 9.30 -4.56 -10.96
N VAL A 71 10.10 -5.31 -11.72
CA VAL A 71 10.02 -6.77 -11.72
C VAL A 71 10.30 -7.34 -10.32
N GLU A 72 11.21 -6.72 -9.56
CA GLU A 72 11.54 -7.14 -8.19
C GLU A 72 10.32 -7.08 -7.28
N ILE A 73 9.47 -6.06 -7.45
CA ILE A 73 8.24 -5.89 -6.66
C ILE A 73 7.18 -6.90 -7.12
N ALA A 74 7.03 -7.11 -8.43
CA ALA A 74 6.15 -8.16 -8.94
C ALA A 74 6.54 -9.54 -8.37
N GLN A 75 7.84 -9.82 -8.26
CA GLN A 75 8.33 -11.06 -7.66
C GLN A 75 7.97 -11.18 -6.18
N ILE A 76 7.97 -10.09 -5.42
CA ILE A 76 7.52 -10.10 -4.03
C ILE A 76 6.04 -10.48 -3.94
N PHE A 77 5.19 -9.92 -4.79
CA PHE A 77 3.76 -10.27 -4.82
C PHE A 77 3.52 -11.71 -5.26
N ALA A 78 4.39 -12.27 -6.07
CA ALA A 78 4.31 -13.66 -6.52
C ALA A 78 5.01 -14.65 -5.58
N ASN A 79 5.73 -14.19 -4.56
CA ASN A 79 6.49 -15.03 -3.65
C ASN A 79 5.57 -15.61 -2.56
N PRO A 80 5.38 -16.95 -2.52
CA PRO A 80 4.51 -17.56 -1.50
C PRO A 80 5.10 -17.52 -0.08
N ASP A 81 6.41 -17.26 0.05
CA ASP A 81 7.08 -17.21 1.35
C ASP A 81 6.93 -15.84 2.04
N ILE A 82 6.38 -14.86 1.34
CA ILE A 82 6.13 -13.53 1.88
C ILE A 82 4.62 -13.29 1.87
N CYS A 83 4.05 -13.04 3.04
CA CYS A 83 2.65 -12.69 3.18
C CYS A 83 2.45 -11.19 2.91
N LYS A 84 1.63 -10.84 1.95
CA LYS A 84 1.22 -9.46 1.67
C LYS A 84 -0.19 -9.27 2.15
N VAL A 85 -0.38 -8.33 3.07
CA VAL A 85 -1.68 -8.03 3.68
C VAL A 85 -2.19 -6.69 3.16
N GLY A 86 -3.41 -6.69 2.64
CA GLY A 86 -4.07 -5.48 2.17
C GLY A 86 -5.52 -5.45 2.62
N LEU A 87 -6.15 -4.30 2.48
CA LEU A 87 -7.57 -4.13 2.77
C LEU A 87 -8.32 -3.92 1.45
N ALA A 88 -9.41 -4.66 1.23
CA ALA A 88 -10.11 -4.69 -0.06
C ALA A 88 -9.11 -4.91 -1.21
N PHE A 89 -8.28 -5.90 -1.06
CA PHE A 89 -6.99 -6.01 -1.74
C PHE A 89 -7.08 -6.41 -3.21
N LYS A 90 -8.21 -6.97 -3.62
CA LYS A 90 -8.40 -7.46 -4.99
C LYS A 90 -8.19 -6.38 -6.04
N ASP A 91 -8.77 -5.20 -5.83
CA ASP A 91 -8.65 -4.10 -6.79
C ASP A 91 -7.23 -3.54 -6.84
N ASP A 92 -6.55 -3.48 -5.68
CA ASP A 92 -5.15 -3.07 -5.61
C ASP A 92 -4.25 -4.02 -6.40
N ILE A 93 -4.41 -5.33 -6.20
CA ILE A 93 -3.66 -6.35 -6.93
C ILE A 93 -3.91 -6.25 -8.44
N ASN A 94 -5.17 -6.11 -8.84
CA ASN A 94 -5.51 -5.98 -10.25
C ASN A 94 -4.91 -4.71 -10.87
N GLY A 95 -4.90 -3.61 -10.15
CA GLY A 95 -4.26 -2.36 -10.59
C GLY A 95 -2.76 -2.52 -10.81
N LEU A 96 -2.08 -3.22 -9.92
CA LEU A 96 -0.65 -3.51 -10.07
C LEU A 96 -0.38 -4.44 -11.26
N ARG A 97 -1.21 -5.47 -11.45
CA ARG A 97 -1.06 -6.41 -12.56
C ARG A 97 -1.26 -5.77 -13.92
N ARG A 98 -2.06 -4.71 -14.01
CA ARG A 98 -2.20 -3.96 -15.27
C ARG A 98 -0.92 -3.25 -15.68
N ARG A 99 -0.08 -2.88 -14.72
CA ARG A 99 1.23 -2.28 -15.01
C ARG A 99 2.28 -3.33 -15.38
N ARG A 100 2.31 -4.45 -14.68
CA ARG A 100 3.15 -5.61 -14.96
C ARG A 100 2.47 -6.83 -14.37
N ASP A 101 2.13 -7.80 -15.21
CA ASP A 101 1.41 -8.97 -14.77
C ASP A 101 2.28 -9.89 -13.92
N PHE A 102 1.66 -10.55 -12.96
CA PHE A 102 2.25 -11.55 -12.08
C PHE A 102 1.12 -12.45 -11.55
N VAL A 103 1.49 -13.62 -11.05
CA VAL A 103 0.54 -14.53 -10.38
C VAL A 103 0.63 -14.27 -8.88
N PRO A 104 -0.40 -13.69 -8.26
CA PRO A 104 -0.37 -13.40 -6.82
C PRO A 104 -0.27 -14.67 -6.00
N ALA A 105 0.57 -14.65 -4.97
CA ALA A 105 0.72 -15.75 -4.02
C ALA A 105 0.82 -15.19 -2.61
N ASN A 106 0.10 -15.79 -1.66
CA ASN A 106 0.09 -15.38 -0.26
C ASN A 106 -0.28 -13.90 -0.08
N CYS A 107 -1.30 -13.47 -0.78
CA CYS A 107 -1.89 -12.13 -0.66
C CYS A 107 -3.21 -12.26 0.11
N ILE A 108 -3.27 -11.66 1.29
CA ILE A 108 -4.37 -11.82 2.24
C ILE A 108 -5.14 -10.52 2.35
N ASP A 109 -6.48 -10.61 2.23
CA ASP A 109 -7.36 -9.47 2.45
C ASP A 109 -7.75 -9.40 3.93
N LEU A 110 -7.43 -8.26 4.54
CA LEU A 110 -7.70 -8.01 5.95
C LEU A 110 -9.20 -8.03 6.28
N GLN A 111 -10.07 -7.64 5.35
CA GLN A 111 -11.51 -7.67 5.57
C GLN A 111 -11.99 -9.09 5.89
N SER A 112 -11.45 -10.10 5.20
CA SER A 112 -11.77 -11.49 5.45
C SER A 112 -11.29 -11.96 6.82
N MET A 113 -10.14 -11.46 7.26
CA MET A 113 -9.57 -11.82 8.57
C MET A 113 -10.38 -11.25 9.73
N VAL A 114 -10.71 -9.95 9.68
CA VAL A 114 -11.40 -9.28 10.79
C VAL A 114 -12.83 -9.76 10.95
N CYS A 115 -13.48 -10.23 9.88
CA CYS A 115 -14.82 -10.82 9.96
C CYS A 115 -14.86 -12.03 10.89
N ARG A 116 -13.79 -12.80 10.95
CA ARG A 116 -13.66 -13.97 11.84
C ARG A 116 -13.69 -13.60 13.32
N TYR A 117 -13.36 -12.35 13.64
CA TYR A 117 -13.34 -11.81 15.00
C TYR A 117 -14.57 -10.94 15.29
N GLY A 118 -15.62 -11.03 14.46
CA GLY A 118 -16.87 -10.30 14.66
C GLY A 118 -16.84 -8.84 14.23
N ILE A 119 -15.77 -8.40 13.55
CA ILE A 119 -15.67 -7.03 13.04
C ILE A 119 -16.26 -6.99 11.64
N MET A 120 -17.37 -6.30 11.48
CA MET A 120 -18.11 -6.21 10.21
C MET A 120 -17.82 -4.93 9.43
N GLU A 121 -17.02 -4.03 9.99
CA GLU A 121 -16.61 -2.80 9.32
C GLU A 121 -15.64 -3.09 8.19
N MET A 122 -15.76 -2.35 7.08
CA MET A 122 -15.00 -2.60 5.86
C MET A 122 -13.91 -1.56 5.61
N GLY A 123 -14.00 -0.35 6.20
CA GLY A 123 -13.02 0.72 6.02
C GLY A 123 -11.84 0.61 6.98
N LEU A 124 -10.64 0.90 6.49
CA LEU A 124 -9.42 0.81 7.29
C LEU A 124 -9.46 1.68 8.54
N GLN A 125 -9.93 2.92 8.41
CA GLN A 125 -9.98 3.89 9.52
C GLN A 125 -10.90 3.41 10.64
N LYS A 126 -12.03 2.81 10.28
CA LYS A 126 -12.98 2.27 11.25
C LYS A 126 -12.46 0.99 11.93
N ILE A 127 -11.88 0.08 11.15
CA ILE A 127 -11.29 -1.14 11.69
C ILE A 127 -10.16 -0.79 12.68
N PHE A 128 -9.30 0.15 12.29
CA PHE A 128 -8.20 0.60 13.14
C PHE A 128 -8.72 1.23 14.44
N ALA A 129 -9.77 2.04 14.36
CA ALA A 129 -10.39 2.66 15.52
C ALA A 129 -11.02 1.63 16.47
N ILE A 130 -11.65 0.58 15.92
CA ILE A 130 -12.24 -0.50 16.72
C ILE A 130 -11.15 -1.25 17.48
N ILE A 131 -10.05 -1.60 16.82
CA ILE A 131 -9.00 -2.46 17.40
C ILE A 131 -8.12 -1.67 18.37
N PHE A 132 -7.70 -0.46 17.99
CA PHE A 132 -6.69 0.30 18.73
C PHE A 132 -7.24 1.51 19.48
N GLY A 133 -8.50 1.89 19.28
CA GLY A 133 -9.09 3.08 19.88
C GLY A 133 -8.48 4.38 19.38
N LYS A 134 -7.85 4.38 18.22
CA LYS A 134 -7.13 5.52 17.64
C LYS A 134 -7.62 5.82 16.23
N LYS A 135 -7.48 7.08 15.82
CA LYS A 135 -7.91 7.56 14.51
C LYS A 135 -6.73 7.73 13.57
N ILE A 136 -6.92 7.34 12.31
CA ILE A 136 -6.01 7.67 11.21
C ILE A 136 -6.74 8.57 10.20
N SER A 137 -5.96 9.41 9.49
CA SER A 137 -6.50 10.45 8.61
C SER A 137 -6.98 9.89 7.27
N LYS A 138 -8.00 10.53 6.66
CA LYS A 138 -8.38 10.36 5.25
C LYS A 138 -8.06 11.60 4.40
N ALA A 139 -7.36 12.58 4.97
CA ALA A 139 -7.27 13.92 4.39
C ALA A 139 -6.64 13.97 3.00
N GLN A 140 -5.72 13.06 2.68
CA GLN A 140 -5.01 13.05 1.40
C GLN A 140 -5.57 12.06 0.38
N GLN A 141 -6.66 11.36 0.70
CA GLN A 141 -7.20 10.28 -0.13
C GLN A 141 -7.52 10.73 -1.56
N LEU A 142 -8.09 11.93 -1.73
CA LEU A 142 -8.53 12.45 -3.01
C LEU A 142 -7.54 13.45 -3.63
N THR A 143 -6.29 13.47 -3.19
CA THR A 143 -5.25 14.31 -3.78
C THR A 143 -4.68 13.67 -5.05
N ASN A 144 -3.94 14.45 -5.84
CA ASN A 144 -3.35 13.97 -7.08
C ASN A 144 -2.04 13.23 -6.82
N TRP A 145 -2.08 11.91 -6.91
CA TRP A 145 -0.92 11.03 -6.69
C TRP A 145 0.05 10.99 -7.88
N GLU A 146 -0.29 11.69 -8.99
CA GLU A 146 0.57 11.80 -10.17
C GLU A 146 1.33 13.12 -10.23
N ASN A 147 1.27 13.96 -9.20
CA ASN A 147 2.02 15.22 -9.14
C ASN A 147 3.52 15.00 -9.33
N SER A 148 4.23 16.05 -9.76
CA SER A 148 5.66 15.96 -10.05
C SER A 148 6.48 15.52 -8.85
N TYR A 149 6.05 15.84 -7.64
CA TYR A 149 6.64 15.32 -6.40
C TYR A 149 5.56 14.99 -5.38
N LEU A 150 5.89 14.08 -4.48
CA LEU A 150 5.01 13.65 -3.41
C LEU A 150 5.19 14.59 -2.21
N THR A 151 4.08 15.18 -1.74
CA THR A 151 4.16 16.07 -0.57
C THR A 151 4.46 15.28 0.72
N PRO A 152 5.05 15.92 1.75
CA PRO A 152 5.23 15.25 3.04
C PRO A 152 3.91 14.74 3.64
N GLU A 153 2.82 15.46 3.45
CA GLU A 153 1.49 15.05 3.92
C GLU A 153 0.99 13.81 3.19
N GLN A 154 1.19 13.74 1.87
CA GLN A 154 0.86 12.55 1.09
C GLN A 154 1.71 11.35 1.52
N ALA A 155 3.00 11.54 1.70
CA ALA A 155 3.91 10.47 2.13
C ALA A 155 3.50 9.93 3.51
N ARG A 156 3.16 10.80 4.43
CA ARG A 156 2.70 10.40 5.78
C ARG A 156 1.37 9.66 5.72
N TYR A 157 0.41 10.15 4.95
CA TYR A 157 -0.88 9.49 4.77
C TYR A 157 -0.70 8.09 4.18
N ALA A 158 0.03 7.98 3.08
CA ALA A 158 0.21 6.73 2.36
C ALA A 158 0.95 5.67 3.19
N SER A 159 2.01 6.09 3.88
CA SER A 159 2.78 5.18 4.75
C SER A 159 1.96 4.71 5.95
N THR A 160 1.15 5.60 6.52
CA THR A 160 0.27 5.27 7.65
C THR A 160 -0.73 4.20 7.26
N ASP A 161 -1.34 4.29 6.07
CA ASP A 161 -2.33 3.30 5.63
C ASP A 161 -1.72 1.90 5.46
N ALA A 162 -0.55 1.78 4.86
CA ALA A 162 0.12 0.49 4.70
C ALA A 162 0.57 -0.09 6.06
N TRP A 163 1.14 0.74 6.92
CA TRP A 163 1.53 0.34 8.26
C TRP A 163 0.32 -0.07 9.12
N ALA A 164 -0.76 0.69 9.04
CA ALA A 164 -1.98 0.39 9.79
C ALA A 164 -2.57 -0.96 9.36
N THR A 165 -2.57 -1.25 8.06
CA THR A 165 -3.00 -2.54 7.52
C THR A 165 -2.18 -3.69 8.10
N LEU A 166 -0.86 -3.52 8.17
CA LEU A 166 0.02 -4.53 8.76
C LEU A 166 -0.20 -4.69 10.26
N SER A 167 -0.48 -3.58 10.97
CA SER A 167 -0.62 -3.57 12.43
C SER A 167 -1.88 -4.27 12.92
N ILE A 168 -2.91 -4.34 12.09
CA ILE A 168 -4.14 -5.06 12.39
C ILE A 168 -3.90 -6.56 12.25
#